data_5c8c28a235151213840606d1e7f726ef
#
_entry.id   5c8c28a235151213840606d1e7f726ef
#
_cell.length_a   1.000
_cell.length_b   1.000
_cell.length_c   1.000
_cell.angle_alpha   90.00
_cell.angle_beta   90.00
_cell.angle_gamma   90.00
#
_symmetry.space_group_name_H-M   'P 1'
#
loop_
_entity.id
_entity.type
_entity.pdbx_description
1 polymer ?
#
loop_
_entity_poly.entity_id
_entity_poly.type
_entity_poly.pdbx_seq_one_letter_code
_entity_poly.pdbx_strand_id
1 'polypeptide(L)'
;MLTPTDTVPLTGPLDAAALRRAALPLTVTVDEEARARVARGRRLFHALRHGPGGADRRIYGADTGFGALVGYAGRTDDADQCDNTLAHLGAGQGPDLAPEIVRAALLLRTRSLAQGLSGVSAEVVDRLAAMFATTFAPAVPRYGSVGASGDLIPLAYATQALRGRGHAYLDGDRMPAGDALTAAGLRPLALDGRDALALVNGTSVTTAATALALDAVRAAHRSLTALSCLLTDLLGCDTGFLDADLLRVYGHPGAVDVGGRMRRTLAGGTPSGSRPLQEPYSIRCAPQLLGAAEDALRHVDGVVAADLGGVSDNPLFFPAPGTGSGTDGVGEGKVVHGGNFFGQPAAFAADLLASVTAQLGNLAERQLDLLVDPARNGGLPPMLATEPGVQHGLQGVQLATTAFVAEIRRAATPAGMQSLPTNLHNQDVVPFGTQAALRAHDSAELLGLLCGSLALGLRQAAHVGARRPTAPRCRELLDALAEAIPPVDPDRPLDSDVRVAARLLVRYARP
;
A
#
# COMPACT_ATOMS: atom_id res chain seq x y z
N MET A 1 3.78 -24.56 10.96
CA MET A 1 2.84 -25.03 9.91
C MET A 1 1.98 -23.85 9.50
N LEU A 2 1.88 -23.55 8.18
CA LEU A 2 0.98 -22.52 7.67
C LEU A 2 -0.48 -22.93 7.94
N THR A 3 -1.32 -21.97 8.31
CA THR A 3 -2.75 -22.21 8.53
C THR A 3 -3.50 -22.24 7.18
N PRO A 4 -4.70 -22.83 7.08
CA PRO A 4 -5.50 -22.75 5.83
C PRO A 4 -5.79 -21.31 5.36
N THR A 5 -5.76 -20.35 6.27
CA THR A 5 -5.93 -18.90 5.98
C THR A 5 -4.72 -18.28 5.29
N ASP A 6 -3.58 -18.95 5.32
CA ASP A 6 -2.32 -18.49 4.71
C ASP A 6 -2.17 -18.94 3.24
N THR A 7 -3.24 -19.40 2.61
CA THR A 7 -3.26 -19.83 1.20
C THR A 7 -3.87 -18.74 0.32
N VAL A 8 -3.20 -18.42 -0.81
CA VAL A 8 -3.65 -17.46 -1.82
C VAL A 8 -3.72 -18.15 -3.18
N PRO A 9 -4.92 -18.35 -3.75
CA PRO A 9 -5.07 -18.89 -5.11
C PRO A 9 -4.81 -17.78 -6.15
N LEU A 10 -4.08 -18.08 -7.21
CA LEU A 10 -3.80 -17.13 -8.31
C LEU A 10 -4.99 -16.92 -9.27
N THR A 11 -5.97 -17.79 -9.28
CA THR A 11 -7.21 -17.66 -10.08
C THR A 11 -8.25 -16.77 -9.43
N GLY A 12 -8.18 -16.62 -8.08
CA GLY A 12 -9.07 -15.75 -7.33
C GLY A 12 -8.70 -14.26 -7.44
N PRO A 13 -9.62 -13.37 -7.03
CA PRO A 13 -9.29 -11.95 -6.88
C PRO A 13 -8.27 -11.77 -5.75
N LEU A 14 -7.23 -10.98 -6.00
CA LEU A 14 -6.38 -10.46 -4.93
C LEU A 14 -7.03 -9.22 -4.30
N ASP A 15 -6.81 -9.06 -3.01
CA ASP A 15 -7.17 -7.86 -2.26
C ASP A 15 -5.94 -7.32 -1.49
N ALA A 16 -6.06 -6.15 -0.90
CA ALA A 16 -5.00 -5.55 -0.11
C ALA A 16 -4.60 -6.43 1.10
N ALA A 17 -5.53 -7.23 1.63
CA ALA A 17 -5.24 -8.16 2.72
C ALA A 17 -4.35 -9.32 2.26
N ALA A 18 -4.55 -9.84 1.05
CA ALA A 18 -3.67 -10.84 0.45
C ALA A 18 -2.25 -10.28 0.24
N LEU A 19 -2.13 -9.04 -0.26
CA LEU A 19 -0.84 -8.38 -0.42
C LEU A 19 -0.12 -8.18 0.91
N ARG A 20 -0.83 -7.78 1.97
CA ARG A 20 -0.25 -7.64 3.32
C ARG A 20 0.21 -8.99 3.88
N ARG A 21 -0.56 -10.07 3.66
CA ARG A 21 -0.13 -11.41 4.09
C ARG A 21 1.14 -11.87 3.40
N ALA A 22 1.44 -11.37 2.19
CA ALA A 22 2.66 -11.70 1.47
C ALA A 22 3.94 -11.23 2.17
N ALA A 23 3.87 -10.34 3.15
CA ALA A 23 5.00 -9.96 4.02
C ALA A 23 5.57 -11.15 4.81
N LEU A 24 4.74 -12.15 5.10
CA LEU A 24 5.09 -13.37 5.81
C LEU A 24 5.02 -14.59 4.88
N PRO A 25 5.61 -15.74 5.26
CA PRO A 25 5.46 -16.98 4.52
C PRO A 25 3.98 -17.35 4.34
N LEU A 26 3.60 -17.68 3.10
CA LEU A 26 2.26 -18.13 2.75
C LEU A 26 2.32 -19.14 1.59
N THR A 27 1.25 -19.89 1.39
CA THR A 27 1.12 -20.82 0.25
C THR A 27 0.42 -20.10 -0.91
N VAL A 28 1.12 -19.95 -2.04
CA VAL A 28 0.52 -19.50 -3.30
C VAL A 28 0.19 -20.74 -4.13
N THR A 29 -1.08 -20.93 -4.46
CA THR A 29 -1.52 -22.08 -5.26
C THR A 29 -1.66 -21.71 -6.72
N VAL A 30 -0.96 -22.48 -7.58
CA VAL A 30 -1.09 -22.44 -9.04
C VAL A 30 -1.93 -23.64 -9.42
N ASP A 31 -3.22 -23.45 -9.67
CA ASP A 31 -4.11 -24.53 -10.05
C ASP A 31 -3.89 -24.97 -11.52
N GLU A 32 -4.55 -26.07 -11.90
CA GLU A 32 -4.42 -26.65 -13.24
C GLU A 32 -4.92 -25.69 -14.33
N GLU A 33 -5.95 -24.92 -14.04
CA GLU A 33 -6.49 -23.93 -14.98
C GLU A 33 -5.50 -22.80 -15.25
N ALA A 34 -4.84 -22.26 -14.20
CA ALA A 34 -3.79 -21.25 -14.34
C ALA A 34 -2.60 -21.81 -15.15
N ARG A 35 -2.15 -23.03 -14.84
CA ARG A 35 -1.09 -23.70 -15.62
C ARG A 35 -1.47 -23.89 -17.08
N ALA A 36 -2.70 -24.31 -17.34
CA ALA A 36 -3.20 -24.47 -18.71
C ALA A 36 -3.25 -23.13 -19.46
N ARG A 37 -3.68 -22.03 -18.81
CA ARG A 37 -3.65 -20.68 -19.41
C ARG A 37 -2.23 -20.24 -19.76
N VAL A 38 -1.29 -20.36 -18.83
CA VAL A 38 0.12 -19.99 -19.03
C VAL A 38 0.73 -20.81 -20.18
N ALA A 39 0.51 -22.13 -20.18
CA ALA A 39 1.00 -23.00 -21.24
C ALA A 39 0.42 -22.64 -22.62
N ARG A 40 -0.87 -22.30 -22.71
CA ARG A 40 -1.49 -21.80 -23.95
C ARG A 40 -0.86 -20.50 -24.44
N GLY A 41 -0.72 -19.52 -23.53
CA GLY A 41 -0.09 -18.23 -23.87
C GLY A 41 1.35 -18.40 -24.39
N ARG A 42 2.11 -19.32 -23.76
CA ARG A 42 3.48 -19.65 -24.17
C ARG A 42 3.50 -20.29 -25.56
N ARG A 43 2.65 -21.26 -25.81
CA ARG A 43 2.54 -21.88 -27.16
C ARG A 43 2.15 -20.85 -28.22
N LEU A 44 1.20 -19.97 -27.92
CA LEU A 44 0.80 -18.90 -28.84
C LEU A 44 1.97 -17.94 -29.14
N PHE A 45 2.75 -17.52 -28.12
CA PHE A 45 3.95 -16.72 -28.34
C PHE A 45 4.93 -17.42 -29.33
N HIS A 46 5.24 -18.68 -29.10
CA HIS A 46 6.13 -19.42 -29.99
C HIS A 46 5.56 -19.57 -31.40
N ALA A 47 4.26 -19.86 -31.53
CA ALA A 47 3.61 -20.00 -32.83
C ALA A 47 3.60 -18.67 -33.62
N LEU A 48 3.37 -17.57 -32.95
CA LEU A 48 3.39 -16.23 -33.58
C LEU A 48 4.82 -15.80 -33.98
N ARG A 49 5.83 -16.22 -33.22
CA ARG A 49 7.24 -15.86 -33.49
C ARG A 49 7.89 -16.76 -34.56
N HIS A 50 7.63 -18.08 -34.54
CA HIS A 50 8.34 -19.05 -35.33
C HIS A 50 7.46 -19.79 -36.36
N GLY A 51 6.15 -19.55 -36.34
CA GLY A 51 5.21 -20.16 -37.29
C GLY A 51 5.16 -19.42 -38.64
N PRO A 52 4.24 -19.82 -39.53
CA PRO A 52 4.06 -19.18 -40.84
C PRO A 52 3.85 -17.67 -40.72
N GLY A 53 4.65 -16.88 -41.45
CA GLY A 53 4.64 -15.42 -41.38
C GLY A 53 5.29 -14.83 -40.12
N GLY A 54 5.92 -15.65 -39.27
CA GLY A 54 6.61 -15.20 -38.06
C GLY A 54 7.84 -14.34 -38.35
N ALA A 55 8.57 -14.64 -39.43
CA ALA A 55 9.75 -13.90 -39.85
C ALA A 55 9.44 -12.42 -40.19
N ASP A 56 8.24 -12.12 -40.68
CA ASP A 56 7.79 -10.78 -41.03
C ASP A 56 7.12 -10.05 -39.85
N ARG A 57 6.84 -10.77 -38.75
CA ARG A 57 6.17 -10.22 -37.57
C ARG A 57 7.18 -9.77 -36.53
N ARG A 58 7.26 -8.47 -36.32
CA ARG A 58 8.09 -7.89 -35.24
C ARG A 58 7.36 -7.98 -33.90
N ILE A 59 7.98 -8.60 -32.91
CA ILE A 59 7.48 -8.70 -31.56
C ILE A 59 8.40 -7.90 -30.63
N TYR A 60 7.87 -6.85 -30.02
CA TYR A 60 8.63 -5.97 -29.14
C TYR A 60 9.37 -6.74 -28.03
N GLY A 61 10.66 -6.48 -27.92
CA GLY A 61 11.54 -7.09 -26.94
C GLY A 61 11.94 -8.54 -27.19
N ALA A 62 11.35 -9.20 -28.20
CA ALA A 62 11.81 -10.50 -28.68
C ALA A 62 12.78 -10.36 -29.86
N ASP A 63 12.45 -9.49 -30.82
CA ASP A 63 13.22 -9.30 -32.07
C ASP A 63 13.71 -7.85 -32.24
N THR A 64 13.41 -6.97 -31.29
CA THR A 64 13.71 -5.55 -31.33
C THR A 64 14.51 -5.10 -30.10
N GLY A 65 15.17 -3.95 -30.20
CA GLY A 65 15.58 -3.19 -29.03
C GLY A 65 14.38 -2.67 -28.22
N PHE A 66 14.66 -1.97 -27.13
CA PHE A 66 13.65 -1.47 -26.19
C PHE A 66 13.48 0.05 -26.30
N GLY A 67 12.26 0.53 -26.03
CA GLY A 67 11.94 1.95 -25.97
C GLY A 67 12.35 2.70 -27.23
N ALA A 68 13.16 3.75 -27.11
CA ALA A 68 13.69 4.53 -28.22
C ALA A 68 14.53 3.70 -29.22
N LEU A 69 15.01 2.55 -28.82
CA LEU A 69 15.83 1.64 -29.64
C LEU A 69 14.99 0.60 -30.38
N VAL A 70 13.68 0.68 -30.36
CA VAL A 70 12.76 -0.29 -31.01
C VAL A 70 13.00 -0.44 -32.53
N GLY A 71 13.57 0.59 -33.17
CA GLY A 71 13.93 0.59 -34.60
C GLY A 71 15.12 -0.35 -34.93
N TYR A 72 15.91 -0.74 -33.94
CA TYR A 72 17.07 -1.59 -34.10
C TYR A 72 16.72 -3.05 -33.81
N ALA A 73 17.47 -3.98 -34.41
CA ALA A 73 17.34 -5.41 -34.11
C ALA A 73 17.76 -5.68 -32.66
N GLY A 74 17.04 -6.57 -32.00
CA GLY A 74 17.42 -7.14 -30.73
C GLY A 74 18.53 -8.19 -30.89
N ARG A 75 18.97 -8.81 -29.79
CA ARG A 75 19.90 -9.93 -29.83
C ARG A 75 19.22 -11.17 -30.39
N THR A 76 19.96 -11.97 -31.11
CA THR A 76 19.43 -13.16 -31.77
C THR A 76 19.32 -14.36 -30.83
N ASP A 77 20.17 -14.42 -29.81
CA ASP A 77 20.12 -15.44 -28.76
C ASP A 77 19.19 -15.02 -27.63
N ASP A 78 18.27 -15.88 -27.22
CA ASP A 78 17.25 -15.56 -26.21
C ASP A 78 17.84 -15.41 -24.80
N ALA A 79 18.90 -16.14 -24.45
CA ALA A 79 19.59 -16.00 -23.18
C ALA A 79 20.36 -14.69 -23.11
N ASP A 80 21.05 -14.32 -24.20
CA ASP A 80 21.73 -13.04 -24.37
C ASP A 80 20.75 -11.86 -24.31
N GLN A 81 19.55 -12.00 -24.93
CA GLN A 81 18.51 -10.98 -24.88
C GLN A 81 17.96 -10.83 -23.45
N CYS A 82 17.78 -11.92 -22.72
CA CYS A 82 17.39 -11.92 -21.33
C CYS A 82 18.42 -11.19 -20.45
N ASP A 83 19.69 -11.56 -20.55
CA ASP A 83 20.76 -10.95 -19.77
C ASP A 83 20.93 -9.45 -20.08
N ASN A 84 20.82 -9.07 -21.35
CA ASN A 84 20.85 -7.68 -21.78
C ASN A 84 19.66 -6.88 -21.24
N THR A 85 18.44 -7.47 -21.27
CA THR A 85 17.23 -6.84 -20.74
C THR A 85 17.36 -6.51 -19.25
N LEU A 86 17.93 -7.43 -18.46
CA LEU A 86 18.06 -7.25 -17.02
C LEU A 86 19.28 -6.41 -16.64
N ALA A 87 20.38 -6.50 -17.42
CA ALA A 87 21.62 -5.79 -17.10
C ALA A 87 21.49 -4.28 -17.28
N HIS A 88 20.88 -3.80 -18.38
CA HIS A 88 20.75 -2.36 -18.61
C HIS A 88 19.83 -1.66 -17.61
N LEU A 89 18.93 -2.41 -16.96
CA LEU A 89 18.06 -1.93 -15.89
C LEU A 89 18.71 -1.92 -14.50
N GLY A 90 19.95 -2.41 -14.39
CA GLY A 90 20.71 -2.46 -13.14
C GLY A 90 21.26 -1.09 -12.69
N ALA A 91 20.47 -0.03 -12.75
CA ALA A 91 20.87 1.36 -12.48
C ALA A 91 20.17 1.98 -11.25
N GLY A 92 19.42 1.20 -10.49
CA GLY A 92 18.69 1.66 -9.31
C GLY A 92 19.63 2.11 -8.18
N GLN A 93 19.20 3.06 -7.37
CA GLN A 93 19.98 3.67 -6.30
C GLN A 93 19.15 3.86 -5.01
N GLY A 94 19.83 4.20 -3.92
CA GLY A 94 19.22 4.53 -2.62
C GLY A 94 19.12 3.32 -1.69
N PRO A 95 18.42 3.49 -0.55
CA PRO A 95 18.16 2.37 0.36
C PRO A 95 17.24 1.33 -0.30
N ASP A 96 17.27 0.11 0.22
CA ASP A 96 16.37 -0.92 -0.25
C ASP A 96 14.90 -0.57 0.11
N LEU A 97 13.96 -0.97 -0.73
CA LEU A 97 12.53 -0.97 -0.40
C LEU A 97 12.26 -1.96 0.74
N ALA A 98 11.25 -1.67 1.53
CA ALA A 98 10.79 -2.59 2.55
C ALA A 98 10.42 -3.96 1.94
N PRO A 99 10.90 -5.09 2.51
CA PRO A 99 10.67 -6.43 1.96
C PRO A 99 9.19 -6.75 1.70
N GLU A 100 8.28 -6.24 2.54
CA GLU A 100 6.83 -6.43 2.37
C GLU A 100 6.31 -5.81 1.07
N ILE A 101 6.81 -4.65 0.65
CA ILE A 101 6.43 -4.02 -0.63
C ILE A 101 6.89 -4.89 -1.80
N VAL A 102 8.13 -5.38 -1.73
CA VAL A 102 8.71 -6.21 -2.80
C VAL A 102 7.98 -7.55 -2.93
N ARG A 103 7.68 -8.21 -1.81
CA ARG A 103 6.91 -9.46 -1.80
C ARG A 103 5.48 -9.25 -2.30
N ALA A 104 4.79 -8.19 -1.86
CA ALA A 104 3.47 -7.84 -2.36
C ALA A 104 3.48 -7.57 -3.88
N ALA A 105 4.48 -6.85 -4.38
CA ALA A 105 4.66 -6.59 -5.80
C ALA A 105 4.88 -7.88 -6.61
N LEU A 106 5.69 -8.81 -6.09
CA LEU A 106 5.93 -10.10 -6.72
C LEU A 106 4.68 -11.00 -6.69
N LEU A 107 3.86 -10.96 -5.63
CA LEU A 107 2.57 -11.66 -5.60
C LEU A 107 1.64 -11.15 -6.69
N LEU A 108 1.51 -9.84 -6.82
CA LEU A 108 0.70 -9.23 -7.85
C LEU A 108 1.25 -9.56 -9.26
N ARG A 109 2.59 -9.52 -9.44
CA ARG A 109 3.21 -9.91 -10.72
C ARG A 109 2.93 -11.36 -11.05
N THR A 110 3.07 -12.27 -10.10
CA THR A 110 2.78 -13.69 -10.27
C THR A 110 1.33 -13.91 -10.73
N ARG A 111 0.38 -13.23 -10.07
CA ARG A 111 -1.03 -13.30 -10.46
C ARG A 111 -1.27 -12.77 -11.88
N SER A 112 -0.68 -11.65 -12.26
CA SER A 112 -0.80 -11.07 -13.60
C SER A 112 -0.26 -12.05 -14.66
N LEU A 113 0.89 -12.66 -14.44
CA LEU A 113 1.50 -13.66 -15.34
C LEU A 113 0.67 -14.94 -15.43
N ALA A 114 0.05 -15.39 -14.34
CA ALA A 114 -0.82 -16.56 -14.28
C ALA A 114 -2.10 -16.43 -15.13
N GLN A 115 -2.45 -15.20 -15.60
CA GLN A 115 -3.54 -15.02 -16.58
C GLN A 115 -3.18 -15.58 -17.98
N GLY A 116 -1.91 -15.90 -18.23
CA GLY A 116 -1.45 -16.56 -19.46
C GLY A 116 -1.39 -15.67 -20.70
N LEU A 117 -1.52 -14.35 -20.54
CA LEU A 117 -1.48 -13.40 -21.66
C LEU A 117 -0.07 -12.85 -21.96
N SER A 118 0.89 -13.11 -21.08
CA SER A 118 2.27 -12.59 -21.20
C SER A 118 3.21 -13.50 -22.00
N GLY A 119 2.81 -14.72 -22.33
CA GLY A 119 3.65 -15.67 -23.08
C GLY A 119 4.86 -16.19 -22.30
N VAL A 120 4.82 -16.13 -20.96
CA VAL A 120 5.91 -16.63 -20.09
C VAL A 120 5.92 -18.15 -19.99
N SER A 121 7.06 -18.71 -19.58
CA SER A 121 7.19 -20.13 -19.25
C SER A 121 6.42 -20.45 -17.96
N ALA A 122 5.92 -21.70 -17.84
CA ALA A 122 5.24 -22.15 -16.63
C ALA A 122 6.19 -22.15 -15.42
N GLU A 123 7.47 -22.40 -15.64
CA GLU A 123 8.51 -22.38 -14.61
C GLU A 123 8.57 -21.03 -13.89
N VAL A 124 8.42 -19.91 -14.59
CA VAL A 124 8.41 -18.57 -13.98
C VAL A 124 7.32 -18.47 -12.90
N VAL A 125 6.08 -18.88 -13.23
CA VAL A 125 4.95 -18.80 -12.30
C VAL A 125 5.14 -19.76 -11.13
N ASP A 126 5.60 -20.99 -11.36
CA ASP A 126 5.84 -21.98 -10.32
C ASP A 126 6.96 -21.55 -9.35
N ARG A 127 8.05 -20.94 -9.87
CA ARG A 127 9.16 -20.45 -9.04
C ARG A 127 8.76 -19.24 -8.21
N LEU A 128 8.06 -18.28 -8.81
CA LEU A 128 7.53 -17.15 -8.07
C LEU A 128 6.58 -17.62 -6.95
N ALA A 129 5.69 -18.57 -7.23
CA ALA A 129 4.79 -19.13 -6.23
C ALA A 129 5.55 -19.83 -5.09
N ALA A 130 6.59 -20.62 -5.41
CA ALA A 130 7.40 -21.32 -4.43
C ALA A 130 8.15 -20.38 -3.48
N MET A 131 8.58 -19.20 -3.93
CA MET A 131 9.26 -18.20 -3.12
C MET A 131 8.44 -17.79 -1.88
N PHE A 132 7.11 -17.71 -2.03
CA PHE A 132 6.23 -17.25 -0.96
C PHE A 132 6.16 -18.19 0.26
N ALA A 133 6.52 -19.46 0.10
CA ALA A 133 6.61 -20.40 1.22
C ALA A 133 7.75 -20.08 2.20
N THR A 134 8.63 -19.16 1.85
CA THR A 134 9.80 -18.74 2.63
C THR A 134 9.71 -17.25 2.97
N THR A 135 10.66 -16.74 3.77
CA THR A 135 10.84 -15.30 4.05
C THR A 135 11.67 -14.57 2.99
N PHE A 136 12.14 -15.28 1.94
CA PHE A 136 12.95 -14.68 0.88
C PHE A 136 12.28 -13.45 0.28
N ALA A 137 13.02 -12.35 0.21
CA ALA A 137 12.61 -11.11 -0.43
C ALA A 137 13.79 -10.47 -1.17
N PRO A 138 13.69 -10.19 -2.48
CA PRO A 138 14.73 -9.44 -3.21
C PRO A 138 15.07 -8.10 -2.55
N ALA A 139 16.35 -7.74 -2.50
CA ALA A 139 16.78 -6.40 -2.14
C ALA A 139 16.66 -5.49 -3.37
N VAL A 140 15.77 -4.52 -3.31
CA VAL A 140 15.37 -3.67 -4.44
C VAL A 140 15.60 -2.21 -4.08
N PRO A 141 16.45 -1.46 -4.82
CA PRO A 141 16.71 -0.06 -4.52
C PRO A 141 15.47 0.81 -4.73
N ARG A 142 15.30 1.81 -3.86
CA ARG A 142 14.13 2.69 -3.81
C ARG A 142 13.99 3.57 -5.05
N TYR A 143 15.09 4.05 -5.63
CA TYR A 143 15.07 5.01 -6.73
C TYR A 143 15.44 4.34 -8.05
N GLY A 144 14.59 4.51 -9.07
CA GLY A 144 14.82 3.99 -10.41
C GLY A 144 13.58 3.91 -11.28
N SER A 145 12.42 3.55 -10.72
CA SER A 145 11.17 3.56 -11.47
C SER A 145 10.66 4.98 -11.69
N VAL A 146 10.16 5.26 -12.89
CA VAL A 146 9.41 6.46 -13.23
C VAL A 146 7.95 6.13 -13.59
N GLY A 147 7.59 4.85 -13.55
CA GLY A 147 6.23 4.37 -13.80
C GLY A 147 5.78 4.41 -15.27
N ALA A 148 6.65 4.82 -16.19
CA ALA A 148 6.28 5.07 -17.60
C ALA A 148 6.12 3.78 -18.41
N SER A 149 7.04 2.82 -18.21
CA SER A 149 6.95 1.46 -18.77
C SER A 149 6.69 0.42 -17.67
N GLY A 150 5.90 0.80 -16.69
CA GLY A 150 5.79 0.10 -15.42
C GLY A 150 7.03 0.32 -14.54
N ASP A 151 7.26 -0.61 -13.64
CA ASP A 151 8.30 -0.55 -12.61
C ASP A 151 9.57 -1.29 -13.05
N LEU A 152 10.11 -0.95 -14.24
CA LEU A 152 11.20 -1.69 -14.90
C LEU A 152 12.39 -1.97 -13.98
N ILE A 153 12.99 -0.94 -13.39
CA ILE A 153 14.21 -1.07 -12.59
C ILE A 153 13.95 -1.88 -11.31
N PRO A 154 12.96 -1.58 -10.46
CA PRO A 154 12.66 -2.38 -9.29
C PRO A 154 12.40 -3.86 -9.60
N LEU A 155 11.62 -4.13 -10.65
CA LEU A 155 11.32 -5.51 -11.06
C LEU A 155 12.53 -6.23 -11.66
N ALA A 156 13.45 -5.51 -12.30
CA ALA A 156 14.72 -6.09 -12.78
C ALA A 156 15.61 -6.54 -11.61
N TYR A 157 15.74 -5.73 -10.56
CA TYR A 157 16.47 -6.13 -9.35
C TYR A 157 15.81 -7.34 -8.69
N ALA A 158 14.48 -7.34 -8.55
CA ALA A 158 13.75 -8.48 -8.02
C ALA A 158 13.98 -9.74 -8.85
N THR A 159 13.92 -9.62 -10.17
CA THR A 159 14.17 -10.73 -11.11
C THR A 159 15.61 -11.25 -11.03
N GLN A 160 16.59 -10.36 -10.94
CA GLN A 160 18.00 -10.77 -10.80
C GLN A 160 18.24 -11.51 -9.48
N ALA A 161 17.64 -11.08 -8.37
CA ALA A 161 17.74 -11.79 -7.09
C ALA A 161 17.15 -13.21 -7.18
N LEU A 162 16.02 -13.39 -7.87
CA LEU A 162 15.45 -14.71 -8.15
C LEU A 162 16.33 -15.60 -9.03
N ARG A 163 17.24 -15.02 -9.80
CA ARG A 163 18.28 -15.71 -10.58
C ARG A 163 19.57 -15.96 -9.77
N GLY A 164 19.61 -15.60 -8.49
CA GLY A 164 20.77 -15.71 -7.62
C GLY A 164 21.81 -14.60 -7.81
N ARG A 165 21.46 -13.49 -8.48
CA ARG A 165 22.34 -12.34 -8.72
C ARG A 165 21.93 -11.14 -7.84
N GLY A 166 22.90 -10.36 -7.35
CA GLY A 166 22.64 -9.24 -6.44
C GLY A 166 22.40 -9.70 -5.01
N HIS A 167 21.45 -9.07 -4.30
CA HIS A 167 21.17 -9.33 -2.89
C HIS A 167 19.70 -9.64 -2.64
N ALA A 168 19.44 -10.31 -1.52
CA ALA A 168 18.10 -10.59 -1.00
C ALA A 168 18.11 -10.56 0.53
N TYR A 169 16.93 -10.51 1.10
CA TYR A 169 16.68 -10.72 2.52
C TYR A 169 16.19 -12.15 2.74
N LEU A 170 16.66 -12.81 3.78
CA LEU A 170 16.14 -14.06 4.29
C LEU A 170 16.12 -13.95 5.82
N ASP A 171 14.96 -14.22 6.45
CA ASP A 171 14.74 -14.08 7.90
C ASP A 171 15.12 -12.70 8.47
N GLY A 172 15.07 -11.66 7.65
CA GLY A 172 15.43 -10.28 7.98
C GLY A 172 16.87 -9.90 7.68
N ASP A 173 17.75 -10.84 7.40
CA ASP A 173 19.16 -10.60 7.10
C ASP A 173 19.40 -10.37 5.60
N ARG A 174 20.12 -9.28 5.25
CA ARG A 174 20.54 -8.96 3.88
C ARG A 174 21.80 -9.72 3.51
N MET A 175 21.73 -10.52 2.44
CA MET A 175 22.86 -11.35 1.98
C MET A 175 22.91 -11.47 0.45
N PRO A 176 23.97 -12.06 -0.15
CA PRO A 176 23.97 -12.40 -1.58
C PRO A 176 22.77 -13.27 -1.95
N ALA A 177 22.11 -12.94 -3.06
CA ALA A 177 20.86 -13.62 -3.44
C ALA A 177 21.02 -15.13 -3.71
N GLY A 178 22.18 -15.54 -4.24
CA GLY A 178 22.48 -16.97 -4.45
C GLY A 178 22.55 -17.76 -3.14
N ASP A 179 23.14 -17.18 -2.11
CA ASP A 179 23.24 -17.77 -0.77
C ASP A 179 21.86 -17.83 -0.11
N ALA A 180 21.07 -16.75 -0.23
CA ALA A 180 19.71 -16.69 0.27
C ALA A 180 18.79 -17.73 -0.39
N LEU A 181 18.85 -17.91 -1.71
CA LEU A 181 18.12 -18.97 -2.43
C LEU A 181 18.50 -20.35 -1.93
N THR A 182 19.81 -20.61 -1.80
CA THR A 182 20.32 -21.91 -1.32
C THR A 182 19.83 -22.20 0.10
N ALA A 183 19.95 -21.23 1.01
CA ALA A 183 19.50 -21.37 2.39
C ALA A 183 17.98 -21.54 2.49
N ALA A 184 17.21 -20.89 1.62
CA ALA A 184 15.75 -21.05 1.54
C ALA A 184 15.30 -22.33 0.83
N GLY A 185 16.20 -23.15 0.29
CA GLY A 185 15.85 -24.34 -0.50
C GLY A 185 15.22 -24.02 -1.85
N LEU A 186 15.43 -22.80 -2.36
CA LEU A 186 14.89 -22.34 -3.64
C LEU A 186 15.93 -22.52 -4.74
N ARG A 187 15.47 -22.93 -5.95
CA ARG A 187 16.35 -23.00 -7.12
C ARG A 187 16.35 -21.68 -7.87
N PRO A 188 17.50 -21.20 -8.37
CA PRO A 188 17.57 -20.03 -9.22
C PRO A 188 16.63 -20.14 -10.42
N LEU A 189 16.04 -19.02 -10.80
CA LEU A 189 15.13 -18.92 -11.94
C LEU A 189 15.92 -18.88 -13.26
N ALA A 190 15.63 -19.81 -14.16
CA ALA A 190 16.11 -19.79 -15.52
C ALA A 190 15.11 -19.05 -16.42
N LEU A 191 15.59 -18.14 -17.26
CA LEU A 191 14.75 -17.24 -18.06
C LEU A 191 15.21 -17.24 -19.51
N ASP A 192 14.27 -17.02 -20.42
CA ASP A 192 14.54 -16.57 -21.79
C ASP A 192 14.18 -15.07 -21.97
N GLY A 193 14.37 -14.56 -23.20
CA GLY A 193 14.17 -13.15 -23.49
C GLY A 193 12.75 -12.66 -23.23
N ARG A 194 11.71 -13.48 -23.51
CA ARG A 194 10.31 -13.10 -23.23
C ARG A 194 9.99 -13.13 -21.74
N ASP A 195 10.51 -14.12 -21.02
CA ASP A 195 10.33 -14.22 -19.58
C ASP A 195 10.88 -12.98 -18.86
N ALA A 196 12.09 -12.54 -19.24
CA ALA A 196 12.74 -11.38 -18.68
C ALA A 196 11.89 -10.11 -18.87
N LEU A 197 11.43 -9.83 -20.09
CA LEU A 197 10.61 -8.66 -20.37
C LEU A 197 9.27 -8.72 -19.60
N ALA A 198 8.60 -9.88 -19.62
CA ALA A 198 7.34 -10.05 -18.89
C ALA A 198 7.49 -9.90 -17.39
N LEU A 199 8.62 -10.19 -16.80
CA LEU A 199 8.86 -10.01 -15.37
C LEU A 199 9.04 -8.53 -14.99
N VAL A 200 9.54 -7.68 -15.89
CA VAL A 200 9.88 -6.29 -15.59
C VAL A 200 8.86 -5.26 -16.09
N ASN A 201 8.07 -5.59 -17.12
CA ASN A 201 7.16 -4.65 -17.78
C ASN A 201 5.76 -4.67 -17.14
N GLY A 202 5.59 -3.99 -16.01
CA GLY A 202 4.31 -3.89 -15.33
C GLY A 202 4.36 -2.98 -14.11
N THR A 203 3.18 -2.65 -13.56
CA THR A 203 2.95 -1.66 -12.50
C THR A 203 2.93 -2.26 -11.09
N SER A 204 3.46 -3.46 -10.91
CA SER A 204 3.24 -4.25 -9.70
C SER A 204 3.80 -3.62 -8.42
N VAL A 205 4.94 -2.90 -8.49
CA VAL A 205 5.53 -2.23 -7.30
C VAL A 205 4.70 -1.01 -6.92
N THR A 206 4.34 -0.19 -7.90
CA THR A 206 3.47 0.98 -7.71
C THR A 206 2.12 0.58 -7.11
N THR A 207 1.46 -0.42 -7.70
CA THR A 207 0.15 -0.90 -7.22
C THR A 207 0.24 -1.54 -5.84
N ALA A 208 1.26 -2.35 -5.57
CA ALA A 208 1.45 -2.99 -4.27
C ALA A 208 1.69 -1.96 -3.16
N ALA A 209 2.58 -0.99 -3.38
CA ALA A 209 2.84 0.08 -2.41
C ALA A 209 1.58 0.92 -2.16
N THR A 210 0.79 1.26 -3.22
CA THR A 210 -0.48 1.98 -3.09
C THR A 210 -1.50 1.18 -2.29
N ALA A 211 -1.63 -0.12 -2.53
CA ALA A 211 -2.57 -1.00 -1.83
C ALA A 211 -2.23 -1.16 -0.34
N LEU A 212 -0.93 -1.31 -0.01
CA LEU A 212 -0.47 -1.37 1.37
C LEU A 212 -0.68 -0.04 2.09
N ALA A 213 -0.40 1.09 1.43
CA ALA A 213 -0.69 2.42 1.94
C ALA A 213 -2.19 2.62 2.20
N LEU A 214 -3.04 2.21 1.25
CA LEU A 214 -4.50 2.28 1.40
C LEU A 214 -5.00 1.48 2.63
N ASP A 215 -4.51 0.26 2.83
CA ASP A 215 -4.88 -0.56 4.00
C ASP A 215 -4.48 0.14 5.31
N ALA A 216 -3.27 0.70 5.38
CA ALA A 216 -2.78 1.43 6.54
C ALA A 216 -3.57 2.72 6.81
N VAL A 217 -3.84 3.53 5.77
CA VAL A 217 -4.64 4.76 5.89
C VAL A 217 -6.08 4.45 6.29
N ARG A 218 -6.69 3.38 5.78
CA ARG A 218 -8.03 2.92 6.20
C ARG A 218 -8.05 2.54 7.68
N ALA A 219 -7.04 1.82 8.16
CA ALA A 219 -6.91 1.48 9.57
C ALA A 219 -6.77 2.75 10.43
N ALA A 220 -5.92 3.69 10.02
CA ALA A 220 -5.75 4.97 10.71
C ALA A 220 -7.02 5.83 10.68
N HIS A 221 -7.75 5.88 9.57
CA HIS A 221 -9.04 6.58 9.46
C HIS A 221 -10.08 6.05 10.46
N ARG A 222 -10.20 4.72 10.58
CA ARG A 222 -11.11 4.08 11.55
C ARG A 222 -10.66 4.39 12.99
N SER A 223 -9.36 4.29 13.27
CA SER A 223 -8.77 4.62 14.55
C SER A 223 -9.04 6.08 14.93
N LEU A 224 -8.80 7.02 14.02
CA LEU A 224 -9.03 8.43 14.24
C LEU A 224 -10.52 8.74 14.44
N THR A 225 -11.43 8.03 13.75
CA THR A 225 -12.87 8.12 13.99
C THR A 225 -13.22 7.72 15.43
N ALA A 226 -12.67 6.60 15.92
CA ALA A 226 -12.89 6.15 17.29
C ALA A 226 -12.26 7.10 18.33
N LEU A 227 -11.05 7.60 18.08
CA LEU A 227 -10.37 8.58 18.94
C LEU A 227 -11.10 9.93 18.98
N SER A 228 -11.67 10.38 17.85
CA SER A 228 -12.51 11.58 17.82
C SER A 228 -13.78 11.41 18.66
N CYS A 229 -14.37 10.21 18.67
CA CYS A 229 -15.49 9.92 19.58
C CYS A 229 -15.04 9.90 21.04
N LEU A 230 -13.93 9.26 21.35
CA LEU A 230 -13.38 9.25 22.73
C LEU A 230 -13.05 10.66 23.21
N LEU A 231 -12.48 11.51 22.37
CA LEU A 231 -12.23 12.93 22.67
C LEU A 231 -13.54 13.68 22.98
N THR A 232 -14.56 13.50 22.13
CA THR A 232 -15.88 14.13 22.26
C THR A 232 -16.54 13.76 23.59
N ASP A 233 -16.56 12.48 23.93
CA ASP A 233 -17.16 11.97 25.16
C ASP A 233 -16.35 12.37 26.41
N LEU A 234 -15.02 12.22 26.36
CA LEU A 234 -14.14 12.53 27.49
C LEU A 234 -14.21 14.03 27.88
N LEU A 235 -14.35 14.90 26.88
CA LEU A 235 -14.54 16.34 27.13
C LEU A 235 -15.99 16.69 27.46
N GLY A 236 -16.95 15.78 27.35
CA GLY A 236 -18.35 16.00 27.62
C GLY A 236 -19.02 16.93 26.61
N CYS A 237 -18.63 16.88 25.33
CA CYS A 237 -19.16 17.71 24.26
C CYS A 237 -20.59 17.31 23.90
N ASP A 238 -21.40 18.28 23.49
CA ASP A 238 -22.69 18.00 22.83
C ASP A 238 -22.48 17.32 21.48
N THR A 239 -23.39 16.41 21.10
CA THR A 239 -23.30 15.61 19.90
C THR A 239 -24.27 16.02 18.79
N GLY A 240 -24.93 17.17 18.91
CA GLY A 240 -25.90 17.68 17.92
C GLY A 240 -25.31 17.83 16.51
N PHE A 241 -24.00 18.07 16.40
CA PHE A 241 -23.30 18.11 15.11
C PHE A 241 -23.27 16.75 14.37
N LEU A 242 -23.67 15.67 15.00
CA LEU A 242 -23.83 14.33 14.44
C LEU A 242 -25.29 14.00 14.05
N ASP A 243 -26.21 14.95 14.16
CA ASP A 243 -27.61 14.70 13.84
C ASP A 243 -27.77 14.08 12.45
N ALA A 244 -28.66 13.08 12.34
CA ALA A 244 -28.80 12.29 11.14
C ALA A 244 -29.38 13.12 9.97
N ASP A 245 -30.33 14.00 10.27
CA ASP A 245 -30.96 14.84 9.25
C ASP A 245 -30.00 15.92 8.76
N LEU A 246 -29.21 16.49 9.69
CA LEU A 246 -28.15 17.45 9.35
C LEU A 246 -27.16 16.84 8.33
N LEU A 247 -26.64 15.66 8.60
CA LEU A 247 -25.64 15.01 7.73
C LEU A 247 -26.28 14.50 6.41
N ARG A 248 -27.56 14.09 6.45
CA ARG A 248 -28.28 13.64 5.26
C ARG A 248 -28.52 14.79 4.27
N VAL A 249 -28.93 15.96 4.73
CA VAL A 249 -29.17 17.12 3.86
C VAL A 249 -27.87 17.74 3.32
N TYR A 250 -26.72 17.45 3.96
CA TYR A 250 -25.40 17.81 3.43
C TYR A 250 -25.07 17.06 2.13
N GLY A 251 -25.64 15.86 1.91
CA GLY A 251 -25.64 15.14 0.65
C GLY A 251 -24.38 14.32 0.34
N HIS A 252 -23.41 14.23 1.24
CA HIS A 252 -22.16 13.46 1.07
C HIS A 252 -22.28 12.08 1.74
N PRO A 253 -22.23 10.95 0.97
CA PRO A 253 -22.41 9.61 1.53
C PRO A 253 -21.43 9.27 2.64
N GLY A 254 -20.15 9.61 2.47
CA GLY A 254 -19.14 9.38 3.50
C GLY A 254 -19.43 10.10 4.81
N ALA A 255 -19.95 11.33 4.78
CA ALA A 255 -20.32 12.07 5.99
C ALA A 255 -21.50 11.40 6.71
N VAL A 256 -22.47 10.89 5.98
CA VAL A 256 -23.61 10.12 6.53
C VAL A 256 -23.13 8.85 7.22
N ASP A 257 -22.25 8.09 6.55
CA ASP A 257 -21.73 6.81 7.05
C ASP A 257 -20.83 7.00 8.27
N VAL A 258 -19.88 7.95 8.20
CA VAL A 258 -18.98 8.26 9.33
C VAL A 258 -19.78 8.80 10.50
N GLY A 259 -20.69 9.76 10.29
CA GLY A 259 -21.54 10.28 11.34
C GLY A 259 -22.42 9.19 11.98
N GLY A 260 -22.93 8.24 11.19
CA GLY A 260 -23.62 7.06 11.68
C GLY A 260 -22.74 6.17 12.58
N ARG A 261 -21.48 5.94 12.19
CA ARG A 261 -20.50 5.24 13.05
C ARG A 261 -20.23 5.98 14.34
N MET A 262 -19.99 7.30 14.26
CA MET A 262 -19.75 8.13 15.44
C MET A 262 -20.94 8.13 16.41
N ARG A 263 -22.19 8.28 15.91
CA ARG A 263 -23.41 8.18 16.75
C ARG A 263 -23.50 6.83 17.47
N ARG A 264 -23.22 5.71 16.78
CA ARG A 264 -23.22 4.38 17.42
C ARG A 264 -22.14 4.23 18.47
N THR A 265 -20.97 4.83 18.25
CA THR A 265 -19.84 4.78 19.21
C THR A 265 -20.14 5.62 20.46
N LEU A 266 -20.83 6.77 20.29
CA LEU A 266 -21.19 7.69 21.35
C LEU A 266 -22.55 7.37 22.03
N ALA A 267 -23.25 6.32 21.57
CA ALA A 267 -24.54 5.94 22.13
C ALA A 267 -24.44 5.65 23.65
N GLY A 268 -25.35 6.21 24.42
CA GLY A 268 -25.36 6.15 25.89
C GLY A 268 -24.41 7.14 26.57
N GLY A 269 -23.71 7.98 25.79
CA GLY A 269 -22.93 9.10 26.31
C GLY A 269 -23.81 10.24 26.84
N THR A 270 -23.32 10.95 27.83
CA THR A 270 -24.00 12.10 28.45
C THR A 270 -23.14 13.34 28.37
N PRO A 271 -23.55 14.39 27.63
CA PRO A 271 -22.85 15.67 27.60
C PRO A 271 -22.77 16.31 28.97
N SER A 272 -21.68 17.05 29.27
CA SER A 272 -21.48 17.70 30.56
C SER A 272 -22.36 18.95 30.78
N GLY A 273 -22.89 19.52 29.69
CA GLY A 273 -23.62 20.80 29.72
C GLY A 273 -22.74 22.02 29.93
N SER A 274 -21.45 21.86 30.14
CA SER A 274 -20.50 22.98 30.42
C SER A 274 -19.70 23.39 29.18
N ARG A 275 -19.85 22.69 28.06
CA ARG A 275 -19.13 22.97 26.81
C ARG A 275 -19.83 24.08 26.00
N PRO A 276 -19.10 24.84 25.16
CA PRO A 276 -19.70 25.85 24.31
C PRO A 276 -20.70 25.24 23.30
N LEU A 277 -21.69 26.04 22.90
CA LEU A 277 -22.65 25.62 21.87
C LEU A 277 -22.01 25.14 20.57
N GLN A 278 -20.86 25.71 20.24
CA GLN A 278 -20.09 25.34 19.05
C GLN A 278 -18.67 24.95 19.43
N GLU A 279 -18.38 23.66 19.36
CA GLU A 279 -17.02 23.15 19.52
C GLU A 279 -16.09 23.59 18.37
N PRO A 280 -14.77 23.59 18.57
CA PRO A 280 -13.81 23.78 17.48
C PRO A 280 -14.05 22.81 16.31
N TYR A 281 -13.64 23.18 15.10
CA TYR A 281 -13.86 22.39 13.89
C TYR A 281 -13.24 20.98 13.95
N SER A 282 -12.16 20.81 14.68
CA SER A 282 -11.56 19.49 14.93
C SER A 282 -12.50 18.51 15.67
N ILE A 283 -13.55 19.02 16.31
CA ILE A 283 -14.61 18.21 16.92
C ILE A 283 -15.85 18.24 16.04
N ARG A 284 -16.50 19.43 15.88
CA ARG A 284 -17.83 19.50 15.25
C ARG A 284 -17.82 19.28 13.75
N CYS A 285 -16.70 19.51 13.04
CA CYS A 285 -16.56 19.21 11.62
C CYS A 285 -15.83 17.86 11.34
N ALA A 286 -15.55 17.08 12.37
CA ALA A 286 -14.92 15.76 12.21
C ALA A 286 -15.74 14.82 11.30
N PRO A 287 -17.08 14.72 11.37
CA PRO A 287 -17.83 13.85 10.48
C PRO A 287 -17.75 14.27 9.01
N GLN A 288 -17.64 15.57 8.70
CA GLN A 288 -17.48 16.06 7.34
C GLN A 288 -16.08 15.74 6.79
N LEU A 289 -15.01 16.00 7.57
CA LEU A 289 -13.63 15.73 7.16
C LEU A 289 -13.39 14.22 6.99
N LEU A 290 -13.74 13.44 8.01
CA LEU A 290 -13.59 11.98 7.99
C LEU A 290 -14.49 11.35 6.91
N GLY A 291 -15.68 11.92 6.66
CA GLY A 291 -16.57 11.47 5.60
C GLY A 291 -16.01 11.74 4.20
N ALA A 292 -15.45 12.92 3.95
CA ALA A 292 -14.79 13.23 2.70
C ALA A 292 -13.57 12.31 2.46
N ALA A 293 -12.81 12.00 3.52
CA ALA A 293 -11.73 11.01 3.46
C ALA A 293 -12.28 9.60 3.11
N GLU A 294 -13.39 9.17 3.70
CA GLU A 294 -14.04 7.89 3.39
C GLU A 294 -14.42 7.78 1.91
N ASP A 295 -15.02 8.83 1.32
CA ASP A 295 -15.41 8.84 -0.10
C ASP A 295 -14.16 8.79 -1.01
N ALA A 296 -13.10 9.52 -0.69
CA ALA A 296 -11.84 9.46 -1.41
C ALA A 296 -11.17 8.08 -1.30
N LEU A 297 -11.18 7.47 -0.10
CA LEU A 297 -10.65 6.11 0.11
C LEU A 297 -11.42 5.06 -0.69
N ARG A 298 -12.75 5.19 -0.87
CA ARG A 298 -13.55 4.32 -1.75
C ARG A 298 -13.12 4.43 -3.22
N HIS A 299 -12.83 5.65 -3.68
CA HIS A 299 -12.32 5.83 -5.04
C HIS A 299 -10.97 5.13 -5.22
N VAL A 300 -10.02 5.35 -4.31
CA VAL A 300 -8.69 4.69 -4.35
C VAL A 300 -8.84 3.17 -4.34
N ASP A 301 -9.76 2.64 -3.52
CA ASP A 301 -10.04 1.20 -3.44
C ASP A 301 -10.50 0.63 -4.78
N GLY A 302 -11.39 1.34 -5.48
CA GLY A 302 -11.85 0.94 -6.81
C GLY A 302 -10.70 0.87 -7.83
N VAL A 303 -9.77 1.82 -7.80
CA VAL A 303 -8.58 1.82 -8.68
C VAL A 303 -7.65 0.64 -8.33
N VAL A 304 -7.36 0.46 -7.03
CA VAL A 304 -6.51 -0.65 -6.57
C VAL A 304 -7.14 -1.99 -6.93
N ALA A 305 -8.45 -2.17 -6.73
CA ALA A 305 -9.15 -3.41 -7.08
C ALA A 305 -9.08 -3.72 -8.58
N ALA A 306 -9.20 -2.69 -9.44
CA ALA A 306 -9.04 -2.85 -10.89
C ALA A 306 -7.62 -3.31 -11.27
N ASP A 307 -6.59 -2.70 -10.68
CA ASP A 307 -5.19 -3.09 -10.92
C ASP A 307 -4.88 -4.50 -10.39
N LEU A 308 -5.40 -4.87 -9.21
CA LEU A 308 -5.25 -6.20 -8.63
C LEU A 308 -5.92 -7.29 -9.49
N GLY A 309 -6.98 -6.93 -10.23
CA GLY A 309 -7.68 -7.80 -11.17
C GLY A 309 -7.07 -7.82 -12.57
N GLY A 310 -6.30 -6.81 -12.94
CA GLY A 310 -5.81 -6.56 -14.28
C GLY A 310 -4.59 -7.38 -14.69
N VAL A 311 -4.18 -7.16 -15.95
CA VAL A 311 -2.92 -7.65 -16.52
C VAL A 311 -2.13 -6.47 -17.05
N SER A 312 -0.99 -6.21 -16.43
CA SER A 312 -0.05 -5.15 -16.86
C SER A 312 1.18 -5.78 -17.49
N ASP A 313 1.35 -5.62 -18.82
CA ASP A 313 2.51 -6.08 -19.60
C ASP A 313 2.41 -5.52 -21.04
N ASN A 314 3.47 -5.65 -21.81
CA ASN A 314 3.52 -5.39 -23.25
C ASN A 314 4.69 -6.16 -23.90
N PRO A 315 4.42 -6.86 -25.01
CA PRO A 315 3.11 -7.09 -25.63
C PRO A 315 2.26 -8.14 -24.90
N LEU A 316 0.97 -8.16 -25.21
CA LEU A 316 0.05 -9.21 -24.76
C LEU A 316 -0.36 -10.13 -25.93
N PHE A 317 -0.59 -11.39 -25.62
CA PHE A 317 -0.90 -12.46 -26.57
C PHE A 317 -2.33 -12.95 -26.33
N PHE A 318 -3.20 -12.79 -27.30
CA PHE A 318 -4.61 -13.15 -27.21
C PHE A 318 -4.91 -14.35 -28.13
N PRO A 319 -5.36 -15.49 -27.59
CA PRO A 319 -5.84 -16.60 -28.41
C PRO A 319 -7.08 -16.20 -29.21
N ALA A 320 -7.32 -16.83 -30.35
CA ALA A 320 -8.54 -16.59 -31.12
C ALA A 320 -9.79 -17.00 -30.33
N PRO A 321 -10.92 -16.27 -30.51
CA PRO A 321 -12.18 -16.64 -29.88
C PRO A 321 -12.59 -18.09 -30.27
N GLY A 322 -13.04 -18.86 -29.27
CA GLY A 322 -13.50 -20.24 -29.49
C GLY A 322 -12.42 -21.32 -29.50
N THR A 323 -11.13 -20.97 -29.38
CA THR A 323 -10.06 -21.96 -29.17
C THR A 323 -10.14 -22.47 -27.73
N GLY A 324 -10.74 -23.63 -27.53
CA GLY A 324 -10.91 -24.28 -26.23
C GLY A 324 -9.58 -24.78 -25.63
N SER A 325 -9.63 -25.55 -24.55
CA SER A 325 -8.46 -26.11 -23.86
C SER A 325 -7.71 -27.19 -24.66
N GLY A 326 -8.23 -27.58 -25.85
CA GLY A 326 -7.62 -28.59 -26.71
C GLY A 326 -6.39 -28.10 -27.47
N THR A 327 -5.67 -29.05 -28.11
CA THR A 327 -4.49 -28.81 -28.97
C THR A 327 -4.85 -28.19 -30.31
N ASP A 328 -6.13 -28.24 -30.72
CA ASP A 328 -6.65 -27.75 -31.99
C ASP A 328 -6.78 -26.19 -31.91
N GLY A 329 -6.09 -25.48 -32.80
CA GLY A 329 -6.05 -24.01 -32.84
C GLY A 329 -4.83 -23.36 -32.13
N VAL A 330 -3.82 -24.15 -31.78
CA VAL A 330 -2.55 -23.64 -31.28
C VAL A 330 -1.85 -22.88 -32.41
N GLY A 331 -1.79 -21.56 -32.28
CA GLY A 331 -1.21 -20.64 -33.27
C GLY A 331 -2.20 -19.67 -33.89
N GLU A 332 -3.51 -19.86 -33.66
CA GLU A 332 -4.52 -18.88 -34.00
C GLU A 332 -4.68 -17.84 -32.86
N GLY A 333 -4.34 -16.61 -33.16
CA GLY A 333 -4.41 -15.51 -32.19
C GLY A 333 -3.66 -14.29 -32.67
N LYS A 334 -3.55 -13.30 -31.79
CA LYS A 334 -2.87 -12.05 -32.10
C LYS A 334 -1.92 -11.62 -30.98
N VAL A 335 -0.83 -10.96 -31.39
CA VAL A 335 -0.01 -10.14 -30.47
C VAL A 335 -0.47 -8.69 -30.58
N VAL A 336 -0.63 -8.05 -29.44
CA VAL A 336 -1.05 -6.64 -29.37
C VAL A 336 -0.02 -5.86 -28.58
N HIS A 337 0.48 -4.78 -29.19
CA HIS A 337 1.37 -3.82 -28.53
C HIS A 337 0.54 -2.63 -28.03
N GLY A 338 0.75 -2.24 -26.78
CA GLY A 338 -0.05 -1.16 -26.16
C GLY A 338 0.63 -0.58 -24.94
N GLY A 339 -0.17 0.08 -24.10
CA GLY A 339 0.27 0.83 -22.92
C GLY A 339 -0.16 0.25 -21.58
N ASN A 340 -0.51 -1.04 -21.49
CA ASN A 340 -1.01 -1.66 -20.24
C ASN A 340 0.07 -1.76 -19.13
N PHE A 341 1.13 -1.05 -19.28
CA PHE A 341 2.20 -0.87 -18.28
C PHE A 341 2.25 0.58 -17.75
N PHE A 342 1.41 1.49 -18.27
CA PHE A 342 1.44 2.89 -17.89
C PHE A 342 0.72 3.11 -16.56
N GLY A 343 1.47 3.41 -15.50
CA GLY A 343 1.01 3.44 -14.12
C GLY A 343 0.17 4.65 -13.71
N GLN A 344 -0.47 5.40 -14.64
CA GLN A 344 -1.20 6.62 -14.32
C GLN A 344 -2.38 6.43 -13.38
N PRO A 345 -3.21 5.36 -13.50
CA PRO A 345 -4.31 5.16 -12.55
C PRO A 345 -3.82 5.02 -11.11
N ALA A 346 -2.80 4.19 -10.88
CA ALA A 346 -2.20 4.02 -9.56
C ALA A 346 -1.50 5.29 -9.06
N ALA A 347 -0.88 6.09 -9.96
CA ALA A 347 -0.27 7.37 -9.61
C ALA A 347 -1.30 8.37 -9.07
N PHE A 348 -2.43 8.54 -9.74
CA PHE A 348 -3.52 9.41 -9.27
C PHE A 348 -4.11 8.91 -7.96
N ALA A 349 -4.31 7.61 -7.81
CA ALA A 349 -4.80 7.01 -6.57
C ALA A 349 -3.84 7.26 -5.40
N ALA A 350 -2.54 7.10 -5.62
CA ALA A 350 -1.51 7.32 -4.60
C ALA A 350 -1.37 8.81 -4.21
N ASP A 351 -1.40 9.73 -5.18
CA ASP A 351 -1.37 11.18 -4.91
C ASP A 351 -2.62 11.63 -4.13
N LEU A 352 -3.80 11.12 -4.48
CA LEU A 352 -5.04 11.36 -3.71
C LEU A 352 -4.92 10.80 -2.29
N LEU A 353 -4.38 9.60 -2.14
CA LEU A 353 -4.18 8.96 -0.84
C LEU A 353 -3.23 9.77 0.05
N ALA A 354 -2.14 10.30 -0.50
CA ALA A 354 -1.22 11.18 0.22
C ALA A 354 -1.92 12.48 0.69
N SER A 355 -2.78 13.07 -0.15
CA SER A 355 -3.59 14.25 0.21
C SER A 355 -4.57 13.94 1.34
N VAL A 356 -5.28 12.82 1.27
CA VAL A 356 -6.18 12.34 2.34
C VAL A 356 -5.41 12.13 3.63
N THR A 357 -4.25 11.48 3.57
CA THR A 357 -3.38 11.23 4.72
C THR A 357 -2.97 12.53 5.41
N ALA A 358 -2.67 13.59 4.65
CA ALA A 358 -2.34 14.90 5.20
C ALA A 358 -3.52 15.55 5.95
N GLN A 359 -4.74 15.41 5.44
CA GLN A 359 -5.94 15.95 6.13
C GLN A 359 -6.27 15.17 7.40
N LEU A 360 -6.12 13.83 7.38
CA LEU A 360 -6.27 13.00 8.59
C LEU A 360 -5.19 13.34 9.64
N GLY A 361 -3.95 13.55 9.19
CA GLY A 361 -2.85 13.98 10.04
C GLY A 361 -3.12 15.36 10.68
N ASN A 362 -3.64 16.32 9.90
CA ASN A 362 -4.05 17.62 10.41
C ASN A 362 -5.11 17.49 11.50
N LEU A 363 -6.12 16.64 11.30
CA LEU A 363 -7.17 16.41 12.29
C LEU A 363 -6.61 15.84 13.60
N ALA A 364 -5.80 14.77 13.49
CA ALA A 364 -5.22 14.10 14.65
C ALA A 364 -4.35 15.06 15.49
N GLU A 365 -3.50 15.83 14.82
CA GLU A 365 -2.62 16.81 15.47
C GLU A 365 -3.43 17.93 16.12
N ARG A 366 -4.45 18.50 15.44
CA ARG A 366 -5.31 19.54 16.03
C ARG A 366 -6.13 19.02 17.22
N GLN A 367 -6.52 17.75 17.25
CA GLN A 367 -7.19 17.14 18.39
C GLN A 367 -6.25 16.97 19.59
N LEU A 368 -4.99 16.59 19.34
CA LEU A 368 -3.98 16.53 20.41
C LEU A 368 -3.64 17.93 20.93
N ASP A 369 -3.45 18.90 20.04
CA ASP A 369 -3.18 20.30 20.40
C ASP A 369 -4.31 20.90 21.25
N LEU A 370 -5.57 20.63 20.90
CA LEU A 370 -6.73 21.02 21.71
C LEU A 370 -6.66 20.38 23.11
N LEU A 371 -6.26 19.12 23.18
CA LEU A 371 -6.27 18.34 24.43
C LEU A 371 -5.20 18.81 25.43
N VAL A 372 -4.05 19.28 24.94
CA VAL A 372 -2.94 19.76 25.82
C VAL A 372 -3.05 21.23 26.20
N ASP A 373 -4.03 21.97 25.66
CA ASP A 373 -4.25 23.39 25.92
C ASP A 373 -5.37 23.63 26.97
N PRO A 374 -5.06 24.09 28.18
CA PRO A 374 -6.03 24.29 29.24
C PRO A 374 -7.16 25.28 28.88
N ALA A 375 -6.94 26.20 27.94
CA ALA A 375 -7.97 27.12 27.47
C ALA A 375 -9.09 26.43 26.68
N ARG A 376 -8.84 25.23 26.13
CA ARG A 376 -9.75 24.53 25.24
C ARG A 376 -10.17 23.13 25.71
N ASN A 377 -9.38 22.51 26.60
CA ASN A 377 -9.58 21.12 27.04
C ASN A 377 -10.56 20.96 28.22
N GLY A 378 -11.24 22.04 28.62
CA GLY A 378 -12.19 21.99 29.73
C GLY A 378 -11.52 21.96 31.12
N GLY A 379 -10.37 22.63 31.27
CA GLY A 379 -9.68 22.83 32.56
C GLY A 379 -8.75 21.68 32.96
N LEU A 380 -8.32 20.82 32.01
CA LEU A 380 -7.21 19.91 32.29
C LEU A 380 -5.88 20.68 32.36
N PRO A 381 -4.88 20.18 33.10
CA PRO A 381 -3.60 20.87 33.25
C PRO A 381 -2.87 21.02 31.90
N PRO A 382 -2.01 22.07 31.75
CA PRO A 382 -1.24 22.25 30.52
C PRO A 382 -0.35 21.05 30.23
N MET A 383 -0.26 20.69 28.96
CA MET A 383 0.48 19.51 28.49
C MET A 383 0.07 18.19 29.16
N LEU A 384 -1.06 18.17 29.84
CA LEU A 384 -1.56 17.04 30.65
C LEU A 384 -0.53 16.56 31.70
N ALA A 385 0.30 17.47 32.21
CA ALA A 385 1.25 17.20 33.24
C ALA A 385 0.54 17.09 34.59
N THR A 386 0.93 16.14 35.46
CA THR A 386 0.37 16.00 36.81
C THR A 386 0.81 17.14 37.71
N GLU A 387 2.05 17.62 37.59
CA GLU A 387 2.62 18.79 38.28
C GLU A 387 3.28 19.74 37.27
N PRO A 388 2.51 20.62 36.60
CA PRO A 388 3.04 21.51 35.58
C PRO A 388 4.23 22.36 36.06
N GLY A 389 5.33 22.30 35.28
CA GLY A 389 6.60 22.96 35.62
C GLY A 389 7.61 22.07 36.33
N VAL A 390 7.16 21.12 37.17
CA VAL A 390 8.00 20.03 37.70
C VAL A 390 8.07 18.91 36.67
N GLN A 391 6.94 18.63 36.03
CA GLN A 391 6.80 17.65 34.93
C GLN A 391 6.36 18.37 33.65
N HIS A 392 6.68 17.78 32.52
CA HIS A 392 6.41 18.31 31.18
C HIS A 392 5.25 17.58 30.48
N GLY A 393 4.84 16.40 30.99
CA GLY A 393 3.73 15.62 30.48
C GLY A 393 3.91 15.25 29.00
N LEU A 394 3.02 15.69 28.13
CA LEU A 394 3.03 15.37 26.70
C LEU A 394 3.73 16.40 25.81
N GLN A 395 4.50 17.35 26.36
CA GLN A 395 5.18 18.37 25.56
C GLN A 395 6.07 17.77 24.48
N GLY A 396 6.88 16.75 24.81
CA GLY A 396 7.73 16.04 23.82
C GLY A 396 6.93 15.31 22.76
N VAL A 397 5.77 14.74 23.12
CA VAL A 397 4.87 14.08 22.16
C VAL A 397 4.26 15.10 21.20
N GLN A 398 3.84 16.29 21.68
CA GLN A 398 3.32 17.34 20.80
C GLN A 398 4.38 17.82 19.80
N LEU A 399 5.64 18.02 20.24
CA LEU A 399 6.75 18.37 19.34
C LEU A 399 6.95 17.33 18.25
N ALA A 400 6.96 16.04 18.61
CA ALA A 400 7.11 14.93 17.65
C ALA A 400 5.93 14.88 16.65
N THR A 401 4.69 15.06 17.12
CA THR A 401 3.51 15.07 16.22
C THR A 401 3.53 16.24 15.24
N THR A 402 4.01 17.41 15.68
CA THR A 402 4.20 18.57 14.79
C THR A 402 5.20 18.24 13.66
N ALA A 403 6.30 17.55 13.99
CA ALA A 403 7.27 17.10 13.00
C ALA A 403 6.67 16.06 12.03
N PHE A 404 5.90 15.08 12.53
CA PHE A 404 5.22 14.10 11.68
C PHE A 404 4.25 14.76 10.69
N VAL A 405 3.42 15.68 11.14
CA VAL A 405 2.47 16.38 10.28
C VAL A 405 3.18 17.25 9.23
N ALA A 406 4.27 17.92 9.60
CA ALA A 406 5.06 18.71 8.65
C ALA A 406 5.61 17.80 7.52
N GLU A 407 6.11 16.62 7.86
CA GLU A 407 6.62 15.64 6.88
C GLU A 407 5.48 15.09 5.98
N ILE A 408 4.34 14.71 6.57
CA ILE A 408 3.17 14.26 5.81
C ILE A 408 2.68 15.35 4.84
N ARG A 409 2.60 16.62 5.28
CA ARG A 409 2.22 17.74 4.42
C ARG A 409 3.19 17.93 3.26
N ARG A 410 4.49 17.81 3.52
CA ARG A 410 5.54 17.89 2.48
C ARG A 410 5.37 16.76 1.46
N ALA A 411 5.07 15.55 1.93
CA ALA A 411 4.88 14.37 1.08
C ALA A 411 3.58 14.41 0.27
N ALA A 412 2.59 15.24 0.64
CA ALA A 412 1.32 15.36 -0.06
C ALA A 412 1.38 16.16 -1.38
N THR A 413 2.56 16.72 -1.75
CA THR A 413 2.74 17.32 -3.07
C THR A 413 2.66 16.23 -4.13
N PRO A 414 1.73 16.31 -5.11
CA PRO A 414 1.55 15.26 -6.11
C PRO A 414 2.82 14.96 -6.89
N ALA A 415 3.18 13.68 -7.00
CA ALA A 415 4.35 13.25 -7.78
C ALA A 415 4.05 13.23 -9.27
N GLY A 416 2.84 12.85 -9.66
CA GLY A 416 2.43 12.77 -11.07
C GLY A 416 2.50 14.10 -11.82
N MET A 417 2.44 15.24 -11.12
CA MET A 417 2.61 16.57 -11.71
C MET A 417 4.06 16.85 -12.18
N GLN A 418 5.02 16.06 -11.75
CA GLN A 418 6.46 16.28 -12.02
C GLN A 418 6.92 15.64 -13.34
N SER A 419 6.00 15.24 -14.22
CA SER A 419 6.32 14.54 -15.47
C SER A 419 7.52 15.12 -16.19
N LEU A 420 8.54 14.28 -16.43
CA LEU A 420 9.77 14.62 -17.13
C LEU A 420 10.01 13.61 -18.25
N PRO A 421 10.21 14.04 -19.51
CA PRO A 421 10.46 13.13 -20.61
C PRO A 421 11.77 12.37 -20.41
N THR A 422 11.81 11.12 -20.85
CA THR A 422 13.01 10.29 -20.84
C THR A 422 13.06 9.40 -22.10
N ASN A 423 14.12 8.61 -22.24
CA ASN A 423 14.28 7.63 -23.31
C ASN A 423 14.12 8.24 -24.71
N LEU A 424 14.86 9.34 -24.98
CA LEU A 424 14.82 10.12 -26.23
C LEU A 424 13.38 10.58 -26.60
N HIS A 425 12.60 11.02 -25.62
CA HIS A 425 11.19 11.42 -25.75
C HIS A 425 10.24 10.30 -26.22
N ASN A 426 10.69 9.04 -26.28
CA ASN A 426 9.77 7.91 -26.45
C ASN A 426 8.81 7.79 -25.24
N GLN A 427 9.29 8.18 -24.05
CA GLN A 427 8.50 8.34 -22.83
C GLN A 427 8.37 9.84 -22.53
N ASP A 428 7.55 10.53 -23.30
CA ASP A 428 7.36 12.00 -23.27
C ASP A 428 6.37 12.45 -22.17
N VAL A 429 5.53 11.53 -21.68
CA VAL A 429 4.66 11.69 -20.50
C VAL A 429 4.94 10.58 -19.52
N VAL A 430 5.21 10.93 -18.26
CA VAL A 430 5.69 9.99 -17.23
C VAL A 430 4.86 10.15 -15.97
N PRO A 431 4.24 9.08 -15.41
CA PRO A 431 3.28 9.19 -14.31
C PRO A 431 3.91 9.34 -12.93
N PHE A 432 5.18 8.98 -12.73
CA PHE A 432 5.86 8.94 -11.42
C PHE A 432 5.07 8.18 -10.33
N GLY A 433 4.35 7.12 -10.71
CA GLY A 433 3.46 6.37 -9.83
C GLY A 433 4.18 5.74 -8.65
N THR A 434 5.39 5.20 -8.85
CA THR A 434 6.19 4.59 -7.77
C THR A 434 6.55 5.61 -6.70
N GLN A 435 6.92 6.84 -7.09
CA GLN A 435 7.22 7.93 -6.15
C GLN A 435 5.97 8.34 -5.36
N ALA A 436 4.83 8.46 -6.03
CA ALA A 436 3.54 8.74 -5.38
C ALA A 436 3.20 7.64 -4.35
N ALA A 437 3.27 6.37 -4.77
CA ALA A 437 2.94 5.23 -3.94
C ALA A 437 3.83 5.08 -2.70
N LEU A 438 5.15 5.24 -2.86
CA LEU A 438 6.11 5.15 -1.75
C LEU A 438 5.94 6.32 -0.77
N ARG A 439 5.65 7.54 -1.24
CA ARG A 439 5.32 8.68 -0.36
C ARG A 439 4.04 8.45 0.41
N ALA A 440 2.99 7.94 -0.24
CA ALA A 440 1.75 7.60 0.43
C ALA A 440 1.96 6.51 1.51
N HIS A 441 2.80 5.51 1.23
CA HIS A 441 3.15 4.46 2.18
C HIS A 441 3.89 5.02 3.40
N ASP A 442 4.97 5.78 3.20
CA ASP A 442 5.73 6.40 4.29
C ASP A 442 4.83 7.33 5.15
N SER A 443 3.96 8.10 4.50
CA SER A 443 3.02 8.99 5.19
C SER A 443 1.98 8.22 6.01
N ALA A 444 1.54 7.06 5.55
CA ALA A 444 0.60 6.21 6.28
C ALA A 444 1.19 5.68 7.60
N GLU A 445 2.48 5.36 7.63
CA GLU A 445 3.18 4.98 8.86
C GLU A 445 3.20 6.14 9.88
N LEU A 446 3.54 7.35 9.42
CA LEU A 446 3.52 8.54 10.27
C LEU A 446 2.12 8.85 10.79
N LEU A 447 1.08 8.67 9.96
CA LEU A 447 -0.31 8.82 10.39
C LEU A 447 -0.69 7.82 11.50
N GLY A 448 -0.19 6.60 11.42
CA GLY A 448 -0.34 5.60 12.49
C GLY A 448 0.26 6.07 13.81
N LEU A 449 1.46 6.67 13.78
CA LEU A 449 2.11 7.25 14.97
C LEU A 449 1.35 8.48 15.51
N LEU A 450 0.76 9.31 14.64
CA LEU A 450 -0.11 10.41 15.06
C LEU A 450 -1.35 9.91 15.81
N CYS A 451 -2.00 8.86 15.29
CA CYS A 451 -3.11 8.22 16.00
C CYS A 451 -2.66 7.66 17.36
N GLY A 452 -1.49 7.04 17.42
CA GLY A 452 -0.90 6.55 18.67
C GLY A 452 -0.63 7.67 19.68
N SER A 453 -0.12 8.81 19.22
CA SER A 453 0.13 10.00 20.05
C SER A 453 -1.17 10.59 20.61
N LEU A 454 -2.21 10.69 19.78
CA LEU A 454 -3.53 11.16 20.24
C LEU A 454 -4.16 10.18 21.24
N ALA A 455 -4.03 8.87 21.03
CA ALA A 455 -4.51 7.85 21.96
C ALA A 455 -3.81 7.94 23.33
N LEU A 456 -2.48 8.11 23.33
CA LEU A 456 -1.72 8.38 24.54
C LEU A 456 -2.21 9.65 25.25
N GLY A 457 -2.47 10.72 24.48
CA GLY A 457 -3.03 11.97 25.00
C GLY A 457 -4.39 11.77 25.67
N LEU A 458 -5.29 11.03 25.05
CA LEU A 458 -6.62 10.74 25.61
C LEU A 458 -6.53 9.87 26.88
N ARG A 459 -5.63 8.89 26.89
CA ARG A 459 -5.34 8.08 28.07
C ARG A 459 -4.82 8.95 29.23
N GLN A 460 -3.89 9.86 28.95
CA GLN A 460 -3.33 10.76 29.97
C GLN A 460 -4.35 11.80 30.45
N ALA A 461 -5.17 12.35 29.56
CA ALA A 461 -6.24 13.28 29.89
C ALA A 461 -7.26 12.66 30.85
N ALA A 462 -7.62 11.40 30.63
CA ALA A 462 -8.50 10.66 31.53
C ALA A 462 -7.87 10.49 32.94
N HIS A 463 -6.56 10.29 33.01
CA HIS A 463 -5.83 10.14 34.25
C HIS A 463 -5.77 11.45 35.06
N VAL A 464 -5.19 12.50 34.48
CA VAL A 464 -4.99 13.78 35.19
C VAL A 464 -6.29 14.53 35.51
N GLY A 465 -7.33 14.29 34.68
CA GLY A 465 -8.65 14.87 34.90
C GLY A 465 -9.57 14.04 35.79
N ALA A 466 -9.14 12.87 36.22
CA ALA A 466 -10.01 11.87 36.89
C ALA A 466 -11.35 11.70 36.15
N ARG A 467 -11.32 11.78 34.80
CA ARG A 467 -12.49 11.75 33.92
C ARG A 467 -12.64 10.38 33.29
N ARG A 468 -13.89 9.89 33.23
CA ARG A 468 -14.22 8.70 32.46
C ARG A 468 -15.26 9.02 31.39
N PRO A 469 -15.10 8.47 30.19
CA PRO A 469 -16.14 8.58 29.17
C PRO A 469 -17.42 7.89 29.66
N THR A 470 -18.56 8.41 29.22
CA THR A 470 -19.88 7.92 29.62
C THR A 470 -20.44 6.91 28.62
N ALA A 471 -20.06 6.99 27.34
CA ALA A 471 -20.45 6.03 26.31
C ALA A 471 -19.71 4.69 26.51
N PRO A 472 -20.40 3.55 26.49
CA PRO A 472 -19.77 2.23 26.75
C PRO A 472 -18.59 1.93 25.82
N ARG A 473 -18.72 2.15 24.51
CA ARG A 473 -17.64 1.88 23.54
C ARG A 473 -16.41 2.78 23.71
N CYS A 474 -16.62 4.03 24.15
CA CYS A 474 -15.51 4.92 24.48
C CYS A 474 -14.80 4.45 25.76
N ARG A 475 -15.53 3.91 26.74
CA ARG A 475 -14.94 3.28 27.93
C ARG A 475 -14.11 2.07 27.60
N GLU A 476 -14.63 1.14 26.78
CA GLU A 476 -13.91 -0.04 26.32
C GLU A 476 -12.57 0.32 25.65
N LEU A 477 -12.57 1.34 24.77
CA LEU A 477 -11.35 1.82 24.14
C LEU A 477 -10.38 2.42 25.15
N LEU A 478 -10.86 3.26 26.08
CA LEU A 478 -10.03 3.86 27.12
C LEU A 478 -9.45 2.81 28.07
N ASP A 479 -10.24 1.83 28.46
CA ASP A 479 -9.81 0.76 29.36
C ASP A 479 -8.73 -0.11 28.67
N ALA A 480 -8.88 -0.43 27.38
CA ALA A 480 -7.86 -1.13 26.61
C ALA A 480 -6.55 -0.32 26.48
N LEU A 481 -6.66 1.01 26.31
CA LEU A 481 -5.49 1.88 26.31
C LEU A 481 -4.83 1.96 27.70
N ALA A 482 -5.62 2.01 28.76
CA ALA A 482 -5.12 2.08 30.13
C ALA A 482 -4.44 0.78 30.59
N GLU A 483 -4.91 -0.38 30.10
CA GLU A 483 -4.28 -1.68 30.35
C GLU A 483 -2.90 -1.75 29.65
N ALA A 484 -2.81 -1.22 28.43
CA ALA A 484 -1.59 -1.32 27.62
C ALA A 484 -0.53 -0.26 27.92
N ILE A 485 -0.95 0.90 28.49
CA ILE A 485 -0.09 2.08 28.64
C ILE A 485 -0.27 2.67 30.03
N PRO A 486 0.78 2.67 30.90
CA PRO A 486 0.72 3.29 32.20
C PRO A 486 0.56 4.81 32.10
N PRO A 487 0.11 5.53 33.16
CA PRO A 487 0.08 6.98 33.17
C PRO A 487 1.48 7.58 32.98
N VAL A 488 1.51 8.81 32.47
CA VAL A 488 2.73 9.62 32.40
C VAL A 488 2.85 10.36 33.73
N ASP A 489 3.40 9.67 34.71
CA ASP A 489 3.63 10.15 36.07
C ASP A 489 4.59 9.20 36.80
N PRO A 490 5.87 9.60 37.02
CA PRO A 490 6.54 10.81 36.52
C PRO A 490 6.82 10.77 35.02
N ASP A 491 7.38 11.89 34.48
CA ASP A 491 7.87 11.97 33.10
C ASP A 491 8.82 10.82 32.80
N ARG A 492 8.69 10.24 31.62
CA ARG A 492 9.50 9.11 31.12
C ARG A 492 9.54 9.10 29.59
N PRO A 493 10.42 8.34 28.93
CA PRO A 493 10.38 8.15 27.47
C PRO A 493 9.03 7.58 27.01
N LEU A 494 8.43 8.17 25.97
CA LEU A 494 7.07 7.83 25.51
C LEU A 494 7.04 7.24 24.09
N ASP A 495 8.19 7.10 23.44
CA ASP A 495 8.29 6.59 22.07
C ASP A 495 7.74 5.16 21.89
N SER A 496 8.00 4.30 22.88
CA SER A 496 7.46 2.94 22.90
C SER A 496 5.94 2.92 23.13
N ASP A 497 5.41 3.79 23.98
CA ASP A 497 3.98 3.88 24.28
C ASP A 497 3.18 4.36 23.08
N VAL A 498 3.69 5.34 22.34
CA VAL A 498 3.08 5.77 21.07
C VAL A 498 2.97 4.61 20.09
N ARG A 499 4.02 3.78 19.97
CA ARG A 499 4.01 2.59 19.10
C ARG A 499 3.06 1.48 19.62
N VAL A 500 2.99 1.30 20.94
CA VAL A 500 2.03 0.35 21.56
C VAL A 500 0.60 0.81 21.27
N ALA A 501 0.28 2.07 21.50
CA ALA A 501 -1.03 2.66 21.20
C ALA A 501 -1.39 2.49 19.71
N ALA A 502 -0.48 2.81 18.80
CA ALA A 502 -0.71 2.67 17.36
C ALA A 502 -1.05 1.22 16.98
N ARG A 503 -0.30 0.24 17.49
CA ARG A 503 -0.58 -1.19 17.23
C ARG A 503 -1.90 -1.66 17.82
N LEU A 504 -2.26 -1.21 19.01
CA LEU A 504 -3.55 -1.51 19.65
C LEU A 504 -4.71 -0.99 18.79
N LEU A 505 -4.62 0.25 18.32
CA LEU A 505 -5.64 0.88 17.48
C LEU A 505 -5.87 0.12 16.18
N VAL A 506 -4.83 -0.37 15.53
CA VAL A 506 -4.97 -1.19 14.30
C VAL A 506 -5.75 -2.46 14.58
N ARG A 507 -5.54 -3.10 15.74
CA ARG A 507 -6.30 -4.31 16.13
C ARG A 507 -7.77 -3.98 16.45
N TYR A 508 -7.99 -2.86 17.14
CA TYR A 508 -9.33 -2.38 17.51
C TYR A 508 -10.16 -1.91 16.30
N ALA A 509 -9.50 -1.32 15.30
CA ALA A 509 -10.12 -0.78 14.09
C ALA A 509 -10.41 -1.84 13.00
N ARG A 510 -9.96 -3.08 13.17
CA ARG A 510 -10.31 -4.18 12.26
C ARG A 510 -11.73 -4.66 12.55
N PRO A 511 -12.52 -4.95 11.47
CA PRO A 511 -13.88 -5.47 11.63
C PRO A 511 -13.87 -6.87 12.28
#